data_817b264c5ad7591fef6dd11728f58cfe
#
_entry.id   817b264c5ad7591fef6dd11728f58cfe
#
_cell.length_a   1.000
_cell.length_b   1.000
_cell.length_c   1.000
_cell.angle_alpha   90.00
_cell.angle_beta   90.00
_cell.angle_gamma   90.00
#
_symmetry.space_group_name_H-M   'P 1'
#
loop_
_entity.id
_entity.type
_entity.pdbx_description
1 polymer ?
#
loop_
_entity_poly.entity_id
_entity_poly.type
_entity_poly.pdbx_seq_one_letter_code
_entity_poly.pdbx_strand_id
1 'polypeptide(L)'
;MKKWIGFAALLFAAITQASQELGKLHYLSEEYKPYNYTDSAGNPTGLAIELLHQVWKKTNTPPQTITIMPWARGYYLLTQKPNVVLFATARTEARDPLFKWACPIGYAEIVLIGLAKNPLTLTKLEDAQQHTIGAVRADVGEQLLLNNGFDEQKIMAANRLPQALKMLTSGRVDLLSTNKTTLMDLIASQQLDPAQFKVFWMLSSEQFCFAFSHPVSDELVKEFQNGLTQVLASSEFQQIQHKYFPVP
;
A
#
# COMPACT_ATOMS: atom_id res chain seq x y z
N MET A 1 44.92 19.83 17.37
CA MET A 1 43.74 20.28 16.61
C MET A 1 43.58 19.67 15.21
N LYS A 2 44.32 18.61 14.82
CA LYS A 2 44.23 18.00 13.46
C LYS A 2 43.40 16.72 13.35
N LYS A 3 42.89 16.14 14.44
CA LYS A 3 42.16 14.85 14.42
C LYS A 3 40.63 14.94 14.22
N TRP A 4 40.04 16.12 14.30
CA TRP A 4 38.58 16.30 14.20
C TRP A 4 38.06 16.54 12.78
N ILE A 5 38.90 17.00 11.87
CA ILE A 5 38.52 17.29 10.48
C ILE A 5 38.29 15.98 9.68
N GLY A 6 39.02 14.90 10.01
CA GLY A 6 38.88 13.62 9.32
C GLY A 6 37.56 12.90 9.62
N PHE A 7 36.97 13.07 10.82
CA PHE A 7 35.75 12.40 11.21
C PHE A 7 34.48 13.01 10.55
N ALA A 8 34.46 14.35 10.43
CA ALA A 8 33.40 15.07 9.74
C ALA A 8 33.37 14.77 8.24
N ALA A 9 34.53 14.65 7.59
CA ALA A 9 34.64 14.35 6.16
C ALA A 9 34.16 12.93 5.82
N LEU A 10 34.43 11.95 6.68
CA LEU A 10 33.94 10.57 6.52
C LEU A 10 32.43 10.44 6.68
N LEU A 11 31.83 11.20 7.60
CA LEU A 11 30.38 11.24 7.76
C LEU A 11 29.68 11.88 6.55
N PHE A 12 30.22 12.95 5.99
CA PHE A 12 29.69 13.58 4.78
C PHE A 12 29.78 12.67 3.55
N ALA A 13 30.88 11.94 3.38
CA ALA A 13 31.05 10.98 2.28
C ALA A 13 30.04 9.81 2.36
N ALA A 14 29.79 9.29 3.56
CA ALA A 14 28.84 8.21 3.77
C ALA A 14 27.38 8.63 3.45
N ILE A 15 26.96 9.82 3.86
CA ILE A 15 25.63 10.38 3.58
C ILE A 15 25.43 10.59 2.06
N THR A 16 26.45 11.09 1.38
CA THR A 16 26.38 11.32 -0.07
C THR A 16 26.28 10.00 -0.84
N GLN A 17 26.96 8.96 -0.39
CA GLN A 17 26.93 7.65 -1.05
C GLN A 17 25.58 6.95 -0.86
N ALA A 18 25.00 6.96 0.32
CA ALA A 18 23.71 6.34 0.59
C ALA A 18 22.56 7.05 -0.15
N SER A 19 22.58 8.39 -0.22
CA SER A 19 21.66 9.19 -1.01
C SER A 19 21.67 8.82 -2.50
N GLN A 20 22.85 8.54 -3.07
CA GLN A 20 22.97 8.06 -4.45
C GLN A 20 22.43 6.65 -4.64
N GLU A 21 22.55 5.78 -3.62
CA GLU A 21 22.01 4.41 -3.68
C GLU A 21 20.47 4.38 -3.58
N LEU A 22 19.82 5.24 -2.76
CA LEU A 22 18.36 5.41 -2.77
C LEU A 22 17.85 5.86 -4.15
N GLY A 23 18.63 6.69 -4.86
CA GLY A 23 18.33 7.13 -6.23
C GLY A 23 18.45 6.02 -7.29
N LYS A 24 18.98 4.85 -6.97
CA LYS A 24 19.07 3.69 -7.88
C LYS A 24 17.92 2.70 -7.69
N LEU A 25 17.05 2.90 -6.71
CA LEU A 25 15.91 2.04 -6.47
C LEU A 25 14.79 2.30 -7.48
N HIS A 26 14.05 1.26 -7.84
CA HIS A 26 12.87 1.32 -8.70
C HIS A 26 11.62 1.46 -7.83
N TYR A 27 11.02 2.65 -7.84
CA TYR A 27 9.83 2.94 -7.04
C TYR A 27 8.56 2.59 -7.82
N LEU A 28 7.82 1.61 -7.31
CA LEU A 28 6.62 1.05 -7.93
C LEU A 28 5.42 1.24 -7.01
N SER A 29 4.25 1.44 -7.60
CA SER A 29 2.98 1.39 -6.91
C SER A 29 1.84 1.06 -7.87
N GLU A 30 0.60 1.17 -7.40
CA GLU A 30 -0.60 0.90 -8.16
C GLU A 30 -1.61 2.05 -8.11
N GLU A 31 -2.72 1.95 -8.85
CA GLU A 31 -3.89 2.81 -8.69
C GLU A 31 -4.66 2.43 -7.42
N TYR A 32 -4.42 3.14 -6.32
CA TYR A 32 -4.95 2.84 -4.99
C TYR A 32 -5.26 4.12 -4.20
N LYS A 33 -6.20 4.91 -4.71
CA LYS A 33 -6.61 6.20 -4.12
C LYS A 33 -7.21 6.01 -2.73
N PRO A 34 -6.93 6.88 -1.75
CA PRO A 34 -6.21 8.15 -1.83
C PRO A 34 -4.70 8.04 -1.59
N TYR A 35 -4.13 6.84 -1.43
CA TYR A 35 -2.72 6.64 -1.10
C TYR A 35 -1.78 6.91 -2.28
N ASN A 36 -2.07 6.34 -3.44
CA ASN A 36 -1.27 6.45 -4.66
C ASN A 36 -2.18 6.25 -5.88
N TYR A 37 -2.09 7.17 -6.82
CA TYR A 37 -2.88 7.15 -8.04
C TYR A 37 -2.30 8.11 -9.08
N THR A 38 -2.83 8.06 -10.29
CA THR A 38 -2.48 8.98 -11.37
C THR A 38 -3.52 10.11 -11.42
N ASP A 39 -3.09 11.36 -11.39
CA ASP A 39 -3.97 12.52 -11.54
C ASP A 39 -4.47 12.71 -12.97
N SER A 40 -5.33 13.70 -13.19
CA SER A 40 -5.88 14.01 -14.51
C SER A 40 -4.83 14.49 -15.54
N ALA A 41 -3.66 14.92 -15.09
CA ALA A 41 -2.53 15.32 -15.93
C ALA A 41 -1.57 14.15 -16.24
N GLY A 42 -1.84 12.96 -15.68
CA GLY A 42 -1.01 11.76 -15.86
C GLY A 42 0.15 11.65 -14.87
N ASN A 43 0.19 12.48 -13.81
CA ASN A 43 1.27 12.46 -12.83
C ASN A 43 0.90 11.56 -11.65
N PRO A 44 1.85 10.74 -11.14
CA PRO A 44 1.68 10.03 -9.89
C PRO A 44 1.47 11.00 -8.71
N THR A 45 0.42 10.77 -7.90
CA THR A 45 0.07 11.57 -6.74
C THR A 45 -0.60 10.71 -5.66
N GLY A 46 -0.89 11.28 -4.50
CA GLY A 46 -1.51 10.60 -3.37
C GLY A 46 -0.67 10.73 -2.09
N LEU A 47 -1.26 10.35 -0.96
CA LEU A 47 -0.62 10.49 0.36
C LEU A 47 0.75 9.82 0.39
N ALA A 48 0.85 8.57 -0.08
CA ALA A 48 2.10 7.80 -0.04
C ALA A 48 3.18 8.38 -0.98
N ILE A 49 2.76 8.95 -2.11
CA ILE A 49 3.66 9.60 -3.08
C ILE A 49 4.19 10.92 -2.53
N GLU A 50 3.32 11.76 -1.94
CA GLU A 50 3.79 13.00 -1.32
C GLU A 50 4.71 12.72 -0.12
N LEU A 51 4.39 11.70 0.67
CA LEU A 51 5.25 11.22 1.76
C LEU A 51 6.62 10.79 1.23
N LEU A 52 6.66 10.00 0.16
CA LEU A 52 7.91 9.56 -0.51
C LEU A 52 8.75 10.76 -0.98
N HIS A 53 8.12 11.76 -1.59
CA HIS A 53 8.82 12.98 -2.00
C HIS A 53 9.46 13.73 -0.83
N GLN A 54 8.80 13.77 0.35
CA GLN A 54 9.38 14.36 1.54
C GLN A 54 10.54 13.50 2.09
N VAL A 55 10.41 12.16 2.04
CA VAL A 55 11.51 11.25 2.42
C VAL A 55 12.74 11.51 1.54
N TRP A 56 12.58 11.61 0.22
CA TRP A 56 13.69 11.94 -0.68
C TRP A 56 14.36 13.28 -0.34
N LYS A 57 13.58 14.31 0.04
CA LYS A 57 14.14 15.59 0.52
C LYS A 57 14.97 15.40 1.80
N LYS A 58 14.47 14.64 2.78
CA LYS A 58 15.16 14.40 4.07
C LYS A 58 16.44 13.58 3.90
N THR A 59 16.47 12.68 2.92
CA THR A 59 17.64 11.84 2.61
C THR A 59 18.54 12.45 1.53
N ASN A 60 18.27 13.67 1.06
CA ASN A 60 18.97 14.31 -0.06
C ASN A 60 18.99 13.45 -1.35
N THR A 61 18.00 12.60 -1.54
CA THR A 61 17.82 11.77 -2.73
C THR A 61 17.19 12.61 -3.84
N PRO A 62 17.75 12.68 -5.05
CA PRO A 62 17.08 13.33 -6.18
C PRO A 62 15.72 12.68 -6.47
N PRO A 63 14.73 13.44 -6.97
CA PRO A 63 13.45 12.86 -7.37
C PRO A 63 13.63 11.72 -8.38
N GLN A 64 12.93 10.61 -8.16
CA GLN A 64 12.98 9.42 -9.01
C GLN A 64 11.65 9.24 -9.76
N THR A 65 11.68 8.47 -10.84
CA THR A 65 10.46 8.06 -11.53
C THR A 65 9.67 7.08 -10.67
N ILE A 66 8.38 7.35 -10.48
CA ILE A 66 7.43 6.44 -9.85
C ILE A 66 6.62 5.75 -10.96
N THR A 67 6.61 4.42 -10.97
CA THR A 67 5.86 3.67 -11.98
C THR A 67 4.58 3.11 -11.36
N ILE A 68 3.42 3.53 -11.87
CA ILE A 68 2.12 2.98 -11.51
C ILE A 68 1.80 1.80 -12.44
N MET A 69 1.46 0.65 -11.86
CA MET A 69 1.17 -0.58 -12.60
C MET A 69 0.16 -1.45 -11.84
N PRO A 70 -0.43 -2.51 -12.47
CA PRO A 70 -1.27 -3.45 -11.74
C PRO A 70 -0.53 -4.09 -10.56
N TRP A 71 -1.20 -4.21 -9.41
CA TRP A 71 -0.63 -4.73 -8.15
C TRP A 71 0.16 -6.04 -8.35
N ALA A 72 -0.46 -7.05 -8.95
CA ALA A 72 0.19 -8.35 -9.13
C ALA A 72 1.54 -8.27 -9.89
N ARG A 73 1.68 -7.31 -10.82
CA ARG A 73 2.95 -7.07 -11.52
C ARG A 73 3.98 -6.41 -10.61
N GLY A 74 3.58 -5.38 -9.85
CA GLY A 74 4.46 -4.72 -8.88
C GLY A 74 4.95 -5.70 -7.82
N TYR A 75 4.04 -6.50 -7.27
CA TYR A 75 4.35 -7.52 -6.27
C TYR A 75 5.30 -8.61 -6.82
N TYR A 76 5.06 -9.07 -8.06
CA TYR A 76 5.99 -9.98 -8.74
C TYR A 76 7.38 -9.37 -8.88
N LEU A 77 7.49 -8.10 -9.30
CA LEU A 77 8.79 -7.44 -9.44
C LEU A 77 9.48 -7.28 -8.09
N LEU A 78 8.76 -6.93 -7.02
CA LEU A 78 9.30 -6.84 -5.66
C LEU A 78 9.89 -8.17 -5.18
N THR A 79 9.24 -9.31 -5.51
CA THR A 79 9.71 -10.64 -5.12
C THR A 79 10.87 -11.15 -5.96
N GLN A 80 10.96 -10.76 -7.25
CA GLN A 80 11.87 -11.36 -8.23
C GLN A 80 13.05 -10.49 -8.64
N LYS A 81 13.00 -9.17 -8.39
CA LYS A 81 14.03 -8.24 -8.85
C LYS A 81 14.71 -7.55 -7.67
N PRO A 82 16.03 -7.30 -7.77
CA PRO A 82 16.73 -6.46 -6.81
C PRO A 82 16.32 -4.98 -6.99
N ASN A 83 16.60 -4.18 -5.96
CA ASN A 83 16.47 -2.72 -5.99
C ASN A 83 15.04 -2.21 -6.27
N VAL A 84 14.03 -2.98 -5.89
CA VAL A 84 12.61 -2.59 -6.03
C VAL A 84 12.06 -2.11 -4.70
N VAL A 85 11.30 -1.02 -4.74
CA VAL A 85 10.46 -0.52 -3.65
C VAL A 85 9.02 -0.51 -4.13
N LEU A 86 8.15 -1.27 -3.48
CA LEU A 86 6.70 -1.24 -3.71
C LEU A 86 6.04 -0.64 -2.47
N PHE A 87 5.27 0.42 -2.63
CA PHE A 87 4.71 1.14 -1.49
C PHE A 87 3.18 1.18 -1.46
N ALA A 88 2.65 1.60 -0.31
CA ALA A 88 1.31 1.30 0.17
C ALA A 88 1.07 -0.22 0.25
N THR A 89 2.14 -0.97 0.58
CA THR A 89 2.08 -2.43 0.75
C THR A 89 1.67 -2.76 2.18
N ALA A 90 0.61 -3.56 2.34
CA ALA A 90 0.20 -4.07 3.65
C ALA A 90 1.26 -5.04 4.19
N ARG A 91 1.80 -4.76 5.38
CA ARG A 91 2.76 -5.60 6.09
C ARG A 91 2.00 -6.62 6.93
N THR A 92 1.75 -7.78 6.35
CA THR A 92 1.11 -8.91 7.03
C THR A 92 2.16 -9.86 7.61
N GLU A 93 1.76 -10.71 8.54
CA GLU A 93 2.63 -11.76 9.10
C GLU A 93 3.24 -12.64 7.99
N ALA A 94 2.46 -13.02 6.98
CA ALA A 94 2.92 -13.82 5.85
C ALA A 94 3.92 -13.09 4.94
N ARG A 95 3.82 -11.75 4.84
CA ARG A 95 4.72 -10.93 4.00
C ARG A 95 5.95 -10.45 4.75
N ASP A 96 5.90 -10.39 6.08
CA ASP A 96 6.95 -9.82 6.92
C ASP A 96 8.34 -10.42 6.64
N PRO A 97 8.53 -11.74 6.57
CA PRO A 97 9.83 -12.35 6.30
C PRO A 97 10.29 -12.23 4.84
N LEU A 98 9.42 -11.83 3.91
CA LEU A 98 9.74 -11.82 2.48
C LEU A 98 10.45 -10.53 2.02
N PHE A 99 10.29 -9.45 2.76
CA PHE A 99 10.74 -8.12 2.37
C PHE A 99 11.43 -7.40 3.53
N LYS A 100 12.05 -6.28 3.21
CA LYS A 100 12.48 -5.31 4.21
C LYS A 100 11.51 -4.14 4.20
N TRP A 101 11.34 -3.46 5.33
CA TRP A 101 10.22 -2.56 5.53
C TRP A 101 10.65 -1.19 6.08
N ALA A 102 10.02 -0.14 5.57
CA ALA A 102 9.97 1.17 6.21
C ALA A 102 8.51 1.56 6.43
N CYS A 103 8.14 1.82 7.67
CA CYS A 103 6.77 1.97 8.15
C CYS A 103 6.62 3.09 9.19
N PRO A 104 5.38 3.59 9.45
CA PRO A 104 4.18 3.37 8.65
C PRO A 104 4.02 4.40 7.53
N ILE A 105 3.22 4.10 6.50
CA ILE A 105 2.59 5.11 5.62
C ILE A 105 1.20 5.46 6.19
N GLY A 106 0.50 4.47 6.70
CA GLY A 106 -0.83 4.54 7.27
C GLY A 106 -1.30 3.15 7.70
N TYR A 107 -2.61 3.00 7.92
CA TYR A 107 -3.24 1.74 8.30
C TYR A 107 -4.33 1.36 7.31
N ALA A 108 -4.48 0.06 7.08
CA ALA A 108 -5.45 -0.54 6.19
C ALA A 108 -6.43 -1.42 6.96
N GLU A 109 -7.72 -1.11 6.91
CA GLU A 109 -8.77 -2.03 7.32
C GLU A 109 -9.13 -2.93 6.15
N ILE A 110 -8.74 -4.20 6.19
CA ILE A 110 -9.12 -5.18 5.18
C ILE A 110 -10.41 -5.85 5.62
N VAL A 111 -11.44 -5.76 4.77
CA VAL A 111 -12.80 -6.14 5.13
C VAL A 111 -13.42 -7.06 4.07
N LEU A 112 -14.41 -7.85 4.50
CA LEU A 112 -15.44 -8.41 3.62
C LEU A 112 -16.61 -7.43 3.55
N ILE A 113 -16.84 -6.87 2.38
CA ILE A 113 -17.91 -5.91 2.10
C ILE A 113 -18.82 -6.45 1.01
N GLY A 114 -20.11 -6.23 1.12
CA GLY A 114 -21.11 -6.66 0.17
C GLY A 114 -22.22 -5.62 -0.01
N LEU A 115 -23.21 -5.93 -0.85
CA LEU A 115 -24.38 -5.08 -1.00
C LEU A 115 -25.24 -5.16 0.25
N ALA A 116 -25.68 -4.02 0.78
CA ALA A 116 -26.49 -3.93 2.01
C ALA A 116 -27.83 -4.67 1.91
N LYS A 117 -28.37 -4.80 0.68
CA LYS A 117 -29.61 -5.57 0.40
C LYS A 117 -29.44 -7.09 0.49
N ASN A 118 -28.19 -7.61 0.49
CA ASN A 118 -27.96 -9.03 0.59
C ASN A 118 -28.32 -9.53 1.99
N PRO A 119 -29.12 -10.60 2.13
CA PRO A 119 -29.55 -11.12 3.42
C PRO A 119 -28.46 -11.95 4.13
N LEU A 120 -27.20 -11.59 3.92
CA LEU A 120 -26.05 -12.28 4.49
C LEU A 120 -25.95 -11.96 5.99
N THR A 121 -25.67 -12.99 6.77
CA THR A 121 -25.31 -12.86 8.19
C THR A 121 -24.06 -13.67 8.43
N LEU A 122 -22.98 -13.02 8.86
CA LEU A 122 -21.73 -13.67 9.26
C LEU A 122 -21.60 -13.54 10.77
N THR A 123 -21.58 -14.66 11.48
CA THR A 123 -21.33 -14.73 12.93
C THR A 123 -19.87 -15.06 13.24
N LYS A 124 -19.19 -15.68 12.27
CA LYS A 124 -17.77 -16.03 12.27
C LYS A 124 -17.26 -15.96 10.82
N LEU A 125 -15.94 -15.90 10.66
CA LEU A 125 -15.32 -15.78 9.34
C LEU A 125 -15.64 -16.94 8.41
N GLU A 126 -15.71 -18.17 8.95
CA GLU A 126 -16.00 -19.38 8.19
C GLU A 126 -17.37 -19.37 7.51
N ASP A 127 -18.33 -18.60 8.04
CA ASP A 127 -19.65 -18.47 7.41
C ASP A 127 -19.52 -17.87 5.99
N ALA A 128 -18.50 -17.02 5.75
CA ALA A 128 -18.22 -16.44 4.46
C ALA A 128 -17.73 -17.46 3.42
N GLN A 129 -17.25 -18.63 3.83
CA GLN A 129 -16.80 -19.69 2.91
C GLN A 129 -17.93 -20.28 2.06
N GLN A 130 -19.19 -20.03 2.41
CA GLN A 130 -20.35 -20.46 1.62
C GLN A 130 -20.64 -19.52 0.42
N HIS A 131 -19.97 -18.37 0.35
CA HIS A 131 -20.22 -17.31 -0.61
C HIS A 131 -19.10 -17.17 -1.63
N THR A 132 -19.42 -16.57 -2.79
CA THR A 132 -18.44 -16.17 -3.79
C THR A 132 -17.80 -14.83 -3.38
N ILE A 133 -16.49 -14.76 -3.40
CA ILE A 133 -15.77 -13.57 -2.94
C ILE A 133 -14.88 -13.03 -4.06
N GLY A 134 -15.07 -11.75 -4.38
CA GLY A 134 -14.18 -11.03 -5.27
C GLY A 134 -12.95 -10.52 -4.51
N ALA A 135 -11.80 -10.50 -5.17
CA ALA A 135 -10.57 -9.90 -4.64
C ALA A 135 -9.71 -9.36 -5.78
N VAL A 136 -8.72 -8.53 -5.47
CA VAL A 136 -7.67 -8.17 -6.44
C VAL A 136 -6.58 -9.23 -6.37
N ARG A 137 -6.12 -9.71 -7.53
CA ARG A 137 -5.13 -10.77 -7.68
C ARG A 137 -3.84 -10.44 -6.94
N ALA A 138 -3.35 -11.38 -6.14
CA ALA A 138 -2.14 -11.30 -5.31
C ALA A 138 -2.15 -10.16 -4.27
N ASP A 139 -3.29 -9.46 -4.09
CA ASP A 139 -3.42 -8.44 -3.06
C ASP A 139 -3.68 -9.06 -1.68
N VAL A 140 -3.55 -8.25 -0.64
CA VAL A 140 -3.74 -8.65 0.76
C VAL A 140 -5.11 -9.28 0.98
N GLY A 141 -6.17 -8.76 0.33
CA GLY A 141 -7.52 -9.31 0.44
C GLY A 141 -7.63 -10.75 -0.05
N GLU A 142 -7.00 -11.10 -1.19
CA GLU A 142 -6.95 -12.47 -1.69
C GLU A 142 -6.10 -13.37 -0.79
N GLN A 143 -4.92 -12.89 -0.38
CA GLN A 143 -3.99 -13.66 0.45
C GLN A 143 -4.58 -13.99 1.83
N LEU A 144 -5.26 -13.03 2.47
CA LEU A 144 -5.92 -13.27 3.76
C LEU A 144 -7.02 -14.33 3.65
N LEU A 145 -7.79 -14.36 2.56
CA LEU A 145 -8.78 -15.41 2.33
C LEU A 145 -8.10 -16.78 2.24
N LEU A 146 -7.08 -16.91 1.39
CA LEU A 146 -6.34 -18.16 1.21
C LEU A 146 -5.69 -18.65 2.52
N ASN A 147 -5.07 -17.72 3.27
CA ASN A 147 -4.44 -18.05 4.57
C ASN A 147 -5.46 -18.49 5.63
N ASN A 148 -6.73 -18.07 5.51
CA ASN A 148 -7.83 -18.50 6.38
C ASN A 148 -8.61 -19.72 5.81
N GLY A 149 -8.03 -20.45 4.85
CA GLY A 149 -8.56 -21.71 4.34
C GLY A 149 -9.78 -21.58 3.43
N PHE A 150 -9.98 -20.43 2.79
CA PHE A 150 -11.02 -20.28 1.78
C PHE A 150 -10.64 -21.06 0.52
N ASP A 151 -11.63 -21.70 -0.10
CA ASP A 151 -11.47 -22.41 -1.36
C ASP A 151 -11.15 -21.41 -2.50
N GLU A 152 -9.99 -21.59 -3.13
CA GLU A 152 -9.54 -20.76 -4.26
C GLU A 152 -10.60 -20.71 -5.39
N GLN A 153 -11.35 -21.79 -5.60
CA GLN A 153 -12.40 -21.84 -6.61
C GLN A 153 -13.57 -20.90 -6.35
N LYS A 154 -13.76 -20.47 -5.09
CA LYS A 154 -14.77 -19.49 -4.69
C LYS A 154 -14.25 -18.06 -4.67
N ILE A 155 -12.95 -17.86 -4.89
CA ILE A 155 -12.32 -16.55 -4.96
C ILE A 155 -12.21 -16.12 -6.42
N MET A 156 -12.91 -15.06 -6.79
CA MET A 156 -12.88 -14.50 -8.13
C MET A 156 -11.90 -13.31 -8.19
N ALA A 157 -10.67 -13.57 -8.65
CA ALA A 157 -9.63 -12.57 -8.70
C ALA A 157 -9.77 -11.64 -9.92
N ALA A 158 -9.81 -10.33 -9.66
CA ALA A 158 -9.77 -9.26 -10.64
C ALA A 158 -8.35 -8.67 -10.76
N ASN A 159 -8.04 -8.02 -11.88
CA ASN A 159 -6.73 -7.39 -12.06
C ASN A 159 -6.60 -6.02 -11.34
N ARG A 160 -7.72 -5.39 -10.97
CA ARG A 160 -7.79 -4.08 -10.29
C ARG A 160 -9.12 -3.89 -9.58
N LEU A 161 -9.14 -3.01 -8.59
CA LEU A 161 -10.29 -2.77 -7.72
C LEU A 161 -11.57 -2.33 -8.47
N PRO A 162 -11.56 -1.45 -9.49
CA PRO A 162 -12.77 -1.11 -10.23
C PRO A 162 -13.45 -2.31 -10.90
N GLN A 163 -12.66 -3.28 -11.37
CA GLN A 163 -13.20 -4.52 -11.93
C GLN A 163 -13.84 -5.39 -10.84
N ALA A 164 -13.20 -5.51 -9.67
CA ALA A 164 -13.74 -6.25 -8.53
C ALA A 164 -15.05 -5.61 -8.02
N LEU A 165 -15.11 -4.27 -7.91
CA LEU A 165 -16.35 -3.55 -7.56
C LEU A 165 -17.48 -3.82 -8.56
N LYS A 166 -17.17 -3.84 -9.88
CA LYS A 166 -18.16 -4.18 -10.90
C LYS A 166 -18.69 -5.61 -10.75
N MET A 167 -17.84 -6.56 -10.34
CA MET A 167 -18.30 -7.94 -10.07
C MET A 167 -19.28 -7.96 -8.90
N LEU A 168 -19.03 -7.21 -7.82
CA LEU A 168 -19.95 -7.09 -6.69
C LEU A 168 -21.27 -6.43 -7.09
N THR A 169 -21.22 -5.28 -7.76
CA THR A 169 -22.43 -4.52 -8.13
C THR A 169 -23.30 -5.23 -9.16
N SER A 170 -22.71 -6.10 -9.99
CA SER A 170 -23.45 -6.95 -10.95
C SER A 170 -23.95 -8.27 -10.35
N GLY A 171 -23.71 -8.55 -9.07
CA GLY A 171 -24.10 -9.80 -8.41
C GLY A 171 -23.31 -11.02 -8.85
N ARG A 172 -22.15 -10.82 -9.48
CA ARG A 172 -21.25 -11.92 -9.87
C ARG A 172 -20.50 -12.50 -8.66
N VAL A 173 -20.28 -11.72 -7.63
CA VAL A 173 -19.78 -12.13 -6.32
C VAL A 173 -20.68 -11.59 -5.23
N ASP A 174 -20.74 -12.29 -4.10
CA ASP A 174 -21.58 -11.92 -2.95
C ASP A 174 -20.87 -10.90 -2.06
N LEU A 175 -19.56 -11.05 -1.93
CA LEU A 175 -18.69 -10.24 -1.10
C LEU A 175 -17.44 -9.79 -1.90
N LEU A 176 -16.79 -8.75 -1.40
CA LEU A 176 -15.50 -8.27 -1.89
C LEU A 176 -14.52 -8.19 -0.72
N SER A 177 -13.35 -8.82 -0.85
CA SER A 177 -12.24 -8.69 0.10
C SER A 177 -11.30 -7.60 -0.36
N THR A 178 -11.20 -6.49 0.40
CA THR A 178 -10.40 -5.32 0.01
C THR A 178 -10.19 -4.34 1.17
N ASN A 179 -9.34 -3.33 0.95
CA ASN A 179 -9.23 -2.19 1.85
C ASN A 179 -10.51 -1.34 1.80
N LYS A 180 -11.11 -1.08 2.96
CA LYS A 180 -12.33 -0.32 3.13
C LYS A 180 -12.20 1.11 2.61
N THR A 181 -11.14 1.81 3.00
CA THR A 181 -10.94 3.23 2.63
C THR A 181 -10.84 3.42 1.12
N THR A 182 -10.02 2.60 0.46
CA THR A 182 -9.82 2.67 -1.01
C THR A 182 -11.10 2.31 -1.76
N LEU A 183 -11.85 1.32 -1.25
CA LEU A 183 -13.14 0.98 -1.86
C LEU A 183 -14.15 2.10 -1.70
N MET A 184 -14.25 2.75 -0.53
CA MET A 184 -15.16 3.86 -0.31
C MET A 184 -14.83 5.07 -1.17
N ASP A 185 -13.53 5.39 -1.36
CA ASP A 185 -13.11 6.42 -2.31
C ASP A 185 -13.53 6.08 -3.75
N LEU A 186 -13.35 4.83 -4.16
CA LEU A 186 -13.77 4.37 -5.49
C LEU A 186 -15.29 4.45 -5.68
N ILE A 187 -16.09 4.04 -4.69
CA ILE A 187 -17.55 4.14 -4.68
C ILE A 187 -17.98 5.61 -4.87
N ALA A 188 -17.39 6.53 -4.09
CA ALA A 188 -17.66 7.96 -4.20
C ALA A 188 -17.27 8.52 -5.57
N SER A 189 -16.10 8.15 -6.11
CA SER A 189 -15.62 8.61 -7.42
C SER A 189 -16.48 8.12 -8.58
N GLN A 190 -17.17 6.98 -8.42
CA GLN A 190 -18.13 6.45 -9.39
C GLN A 190 -19.57 6.94 -9.16
N GLN A 191 -19.77 7.88 -8.21
CA GLN A 191 -21.08 8.43 -7.86
C GLN A 191 -22.11 7.35 -7.42
N LEU A 192 -21.60 6.24 -6.86
CA LEU A 192 -22.45 5.22 -6.25
C LEU A 192 -22.81 5.65 -4.82
N ASP A 193 -24.03 5.27 -4.37
CA ASP A 193 -24.47 5.55 -3.01
C ASP A 193 -23.75 4.62 -2.02
N PRO A 194 -22.92 5.16 -1.09
CA PRO A 194 -22.22 4.35 -0.08
C PRO A 194 -23.17 3.53 0.81
N ALA A 195 -24.42 3.98 1.02
CA ALA A 195 -25.42 3.25 1.81
C ALA A 195 -25.83 1.90 1.18
N GLN A 196 -25.54 1.69 -0.10
CA GLN A 196 -25.75 0.40 -0.78
C GLN A 196 -24.76 -0.67 -0.36
N PHE A 197 -23.68 -0.31 0.38
CA PHE A 197 -22.60 -1.21 0.77
C PHE A 197 -22.55 -1.38 2.28
N LYS A 198 -22.25 -2.60 2.73
CA LYS A 198 -22.14 -2.94 4.16
C LYS A 198 -20.90 -3.80 4.38
N VAL A 199 -20.14 -3.44 5.41
CA VAL A 199 -19.06 -4.32 5.93
C VAL A 199 -19.72 -5.44 6.72
N PHE A 200 -19.43 -6.68 6.33
CA PHE A 200 -19.91 -7.89 6.98
C PHE A 200 -18.89 -8.47 7.95
N TRP A 201 -17.58 -8.29 7.65
CA TRP A 201 -16.51 -8.80 8.51
C TRP A 201 -15.24 -7.95 8.35
N MET A 202 -14.49 -7.77 9.44
CA MET A 202 -13.12 -7.24 9.39
C MET A 202 -12.15 -8.41 9.37
N LEU A 203 -11.36 -8.54 8.31
CA LEU A 203 -10.35 -9.60 8.16
C LEU A 203 -9.07 -9.27 8.93
N SER A 204 -8.56 -8.04 8.80
CA SER A 204 -7.36 -7.59 9.48
C SER A 204 -7.26 -6.06 9.49
N SER A 205 -6.36 -5.56 10.35
CA SER A 205 -5.89 -4.17 10.34
C SER A 205 -4.37 -4.19 10.23
N GLU A 206 -3.85 -3.72 9.10
CA GLU A 206 -2.44 -3.82 8.74
C GLU A 206 -1.79 -2.45 8.58
N GLN A 207 -0.49 -2.36 8.82
CA GLN A 207 0.26 -1.17 8.42
C GLN A 207 0.50 -1.18 6.92
N PHE A 208 0.28 -0.03 6.27
CA PHE A 208 0.86 0.23 4.96
C PHE A 208 2.27 0.75 5.09
N CYS A 209 3.17 0.18 4.31
CA CYS A 209 4.60 0.45 4.38
C CYS A 209 5.23 0.56 2.98
N PHE A 210 6.45 1.04 2.95
CA PHE A 210 7.37 0.84 1.83
C PHE A 210 8.02 -0.54 1.99
N ALA A 211 7.76 -1.44 1.05
CA ALA A 211 8.36 -2.76 1.00
C ALA A 211 9.56 -2.75 0.04
N PHE A 212 10.71 -3.15 0.52
CA PHE A 212 11.95 -3.24 -0.28
C PHE A 212 12.22 -4.69 -0.63
N SER A 213 12.64 -4.96 -1.86
CA SER A 213 13.10 -6.29 -2.24
C SER A 213 14.25 -6.73 -1.33
N HIS A 214 14.28 -8.01 -0.98
CA HIS A 214 15.19 -8.57 0.04
C HIS A 214 16.69 -8.25 -0.17
N PRO A 215 17.23 -8.15 -1.42
CA PRO A 215 18.64 -7.81 -1.65
C PRO A 215 19.02 -6.36 -1.33
N VAL A 216 18.08 -5.44 -1.10
CA VAL A 216 18.40 -4.07 -0.67
C VAL A 216 19.09 -4.11 0.70
N SER A 217 20.17 -3.34 0.89
CA SER A 217 20.92 -3.39 2.14
C SER A 217 20.12 -2.86 3.33
N ASP A 218 20.40 -3.38 4.53
CA ASP A 218 19.70 -2.96 5.75
C ASP A 218 20.03 -1.50 6.11
N GLU A 219 21.25 -1.05 5.79
CA GLU A 219 21.67 0.33 5.98
C GLU A 219 20.84 1.28 5.16
N LEU A 220 20.53 0.91 3.89
CA LEU A 220 19.75 1.72 2.98
C LEU A 220 18.27 1.81 3.43
N VAL A 221 17.71 0.69 3.87
CA VAL A 221 16.34 0.65 4.43
C VAL A 221 16.27 1.47 5.73
N LYS A 222 17.29 1.37 6.58
CA LYS A 222 17.38 2.16 7.82
C LYS A 222 17.50 3.66 7.55
N GLU A 223 18.29 4.07 6.54
CA GLU A 223 18.36 5.47 6.13
C GLU A 223 17.01 5.99 5.65
N PHE A 224 16.34 5.22 4.79
CA PHE A 224 14.98 5.55 4.34
C PHE A 224 14.00 5.65 5.51
N GLN A 225 14.02 4.69 6.45
CA GLN A 225 13.18 4.71 7.65
C GLN A 225 13.46 5.94 8.52
N ASN A 226 14.72 6.35 8.68
CA ASN A 226 15.08 7.56 9.43
C ASN A 226 14.49 8.81 8.76
N GLY A 227 14.58 8.91 7.44
CA GLY A 227 13.95 9.97 6.66
C GLY A 227 12.44 9.98 6.83
N LEU A 228 11.80 8.81 6.73
CA LEU A 228 10.36 8.63 6.94
C LEU A 228 9.95 9.09 8.35
N THR A 229 10.67 8.67 9.38
CA THR A 229 10.40 9.06 10.77
C THR A 229 10.45 10.57 10.96
N GLN A 230 11.45 11.24 10.36
CA GLN A 230 11.54 12.71 10.40
C GLN A 230 10.36 13.39 9.71
N VAL A 231 9.91 12.87 8.57
CA VAL A 231 8.74 13.39 7.85
C VAL A 231 7.48 13.21 8.69
N LEU A 232 7.25 12.03 9.25
CA LEU A 232 6.06 11.73 10.08
C LEU A 232 5.95 12.64 11.31
N ALA A 233 7.08 13.13 11.85
CA ALA A 233 7.13 14.07 12.97
C ALA A 233 6.99 15.55 12.54
N SER A 234 6.86 15.85 11.24
CA SER A 234 6.85 17.21 10.72
C SER A 234 5.44 17.78 10.51
N SER A 235 5.36 19.12 10.44
CA SER A 235 4.13 19.83 10.08
C SER A 235 3.70 19.57 8.63
N GLU A 236 4.64 19.31 7.75
CA GLU A 236 4.39 18.95 6.35
C GLU A 236 3.57 17.65 6.25
N PHE A 237 3.86 16.66 7.08
CA PHE A 237 3.07 15.42 7.12
C PHE A 237 1.63 15.69 7.58
N GLN A 238 1.42 16.53 8.58
CA GLN A 238 0.07 16.90 9.03
C GLN A 238 -0.73 17.55 7.89
N GLN A 239 -0.10 18.40 7.09
CA GLN A 239 -0.74 19.01 5.92
C GLN A 239 -1.09 17.96 4.85
N ILE A 240 -0.17 17.04 4.55
CA ILE A 240 -0.41 15.93 3.63
C ILE A 240 -1.56 15.05 4.14
N GLN A 241 -1.54 14.69 5.41
CA GLN A 241 -2.58 13.87 6.02
C GLN A 241 -3.96 14.56 5.92
N HIS A 242 -4.05 15.84 6.30
CA HIS A 242 -5.29 16.61 6.22
C HIS A 242 -5.82 16.75 4.78
N LYS A 243 -4.93 16.86 3.78
CA LYS A 243 -5.29 16.93 2.36
C LYS A 243 -6.02 15.67 1.88
N TYR A 244 -5.56 14.49 2.29
CA TYR A 244 -6.09 13.20 1.81
C TYR A 244 -7.11 12.58 2.76
N PHE A 245 -7.08 12.94 4.02
CA PHE A 245 -7.99 12.49 5.08
C PHE A 245 -8.45 13.69 5.90
N PRO A 246 -9.29 14.57 5.34
CA PRO A 246 -9.81 15.72 6.08
C PRO A 246 -10.60 15.23 7.29
N VAL A 247 -10.29 15.77 8.47
CA VAL A 247 -11.11 15.56 9.66
C VAL A 247 -12.41 16.33 9.46
N PRO A 248 -13.59 15.70 9.63
CA PRO A 248 -14.89 16.36 9.46
C PRO A 248 -15.12 17.48 10.49
#